data_97d0417286b745d228f45d2761460967
#
_entry.id   97d0417286b745d228f45d2761460967
#
_cell.length_a   1.000
_cell.length_b   1.000
_cell.length_c   1.000
_cell.angle_alpha   90.00
_cell.angle_beta   90.00
_cell.angle_gamma   90.00
#
_symmetry.space_group_name_H-M   'P 1'
#
loop_
_entity.id
_entity.type
_entity.pdbx_description
1 polymer ?
#
loop_
_entity_poly.entity_id
_entity_poly.type
_entity_poly.pdbx_seq_one_letter_code
_entity_poly.pdbx_strand_id
1 'polypeptide(L)'
;MDDIAEKLGCSKKTLYVFFENRKDLVLRVISNDMKKHELEINNVIAKKLHPIEEILSLNVIAINKLKTCHPSFQYDLKKYYPQSWSIFDKKNKQLTYEVSIQNLKRGIKKGCYRKEINPEIISKIFSEKVDLVFNLIAFEAITVSFSDVFKELINHHMLGIVNEDGRKYYLNLQKK
;
A
#
# COMPACT_ATOMS: atom_id res chain seq x y z
N MET A 1 -8.19 26.57 -2.12
CA MET A 1 -9.23 26.47 -3.19
C MET A 1 -8.88 27.39 -4.35
N ASP A 2 -8.35 28.56 -4.08
CA ASP A 2 -7.94 29.51 -5.12
C ASP A 2 -6.85 28.90 -6.02
N ASP A 3 -5.78 28.38 -5.45
CA ASP A 3 -4.68 27.72 -6.17
C ASP A 3 -5.15 26.50 -7.01
N ILE A 4 -6.18 25.78 -6.52
CA ILE A 4 -6.76 24.64 -7.24
C ILE A 4 -7.58 25.14 -8.43
N ALA A 5 -8.40 26.19 -8.22
CA ALA A 5 -9.19 26.80 -9.28
C ALA A 5 -8.31 27.36 -10.39
N GLU A 6 -7.24 28.07 -10.03
CA GLU A 6 -6.23 28.60 -10.95
C GLU A 6 -5.58 27.49 -11.78
N LYS A 7 -5.09 26.43 -11.13
CA LYS A 7 -4.47 25.27 -11.82
C LYS A 7 -5.42 24.55 -12.77
N LEU A 8 -6.72 24.54 -12.46
CA LEU A 8 -7.75 23.90 -13.29
C LEU A 8 -8.34 24.85 -14.34
N GLY A 9 -7.92 26.13 -14.38
CA GLY A 9 -8.46 27.12 -15.30
C GLY A 9 -9.96 27.42 -15.08
N CYS A 10 -10.43 27.29 -13.83
CA CYS A 10 -11.84 27.54 -13.50
C CYS A 10 -11.98 28.51 -12.32
N SER A 11 -13.21 28.96 -12.06
CA SER A 11 -13.48 29.83 -10.91
C SER A 11 -13.61 29.02 -9.61
N LYS A 12 -13.28 29.64 -8.47
CA LYS A 12 -13.56 29.08 -7.14
C LYS A 12 -15.06 28.72 -6.97
N LYS A 13 -15.94 29.54 -7.54
CA LYS A 13 -17.38 29.29 -7.54
C LYS A 13 -17.73 27.99 -8.26
N THR A 14 -17.05 27.70 -9.36
CA THR A 14 -17.21 26.45 -10.11
C THR A 14 -16.82 25.23 -9.26
N LEU A 15 -15.74 25.32 -8.47
CA LEU A 15 -15.37 24.24 -7.56
C LEU A 15 -16.44 23.98 -6.48
N TYR A 16 -17.05 25.04 -5.96
CA TYR A 16 -18.10 24.91 -4.94
C TYR A 16 -19.45 24.40 -5.48
N VAL A 17 -19.63 24.33 -6.80
CA VAL A 17 -20.77 23.59 -7.41
C VAL A 17 -20.63 22.09 -7.20
N PHE A 18 -19.38 21.58 -7.19
CA PHE A 18 -19.11 20.15 -7.11
C PHE A 18 -18.75 19.68 -5.69
N PHE A 19 -18.20 20.58 -4.86
CA PHE A 19 -17.70 20.26 -3.53
C PHE A 19 -18.29 21.22 -2.49
N GLU A 20 -18.90 20.69 -1.45
CA GLU A 20 -19.48 21.49 -0.38
C GLU A 20 -18.44 22.38 0.31
N ASN A 21 -17.26 21.83 0.51
CA ASN A 21 -16.15 22.51 1.17
C ASN A 21 -14.82 21.80 0.85
N ARG A 22 -13.71 22.36 1.38
CA ARG A 22 -12.37 21.78 1.18
C ARG A 22 -12.22 20.38 1.76
N LYS A 23 -12.91 20.06 2.87
CA LYS A 23 -12.87 18.73 3.48
C LYS A 23 -13.55 17.68 2.59
N ASP A 24 -14.69 18.02 1.99
CA ASP A 24 -15.40 17.17 1.03
C ASP A 24 -14.52 16.89 -0.21
N LEU A 25 -13.89 17.92 -0.77
CA LEU A 25 -12.97 17.76 -1.88
C LEU A 25 -11.83 16.77 -1.52
N VAL A 26 -11.16 16.97 -0.38
CA VAL A 26 -10.08 16.08 0.06
C VAL A 26 -10.58 14.66 0.25
N LEU A 27 -11.73 14.46 0.89
CA LEU A 27 -12.32 13.13 1.09
C LEU A 27 -12.62 12.42 -0.24
N ARG A 28 -13.19 13.13 -1.21
CA ARG A 28 -13.48 12.56 -2.53
C ARG A 28 -12.22 12.22 -3.32
N VAL A 29 -11.19 13.07 -3.27
CA VAL A 29 -9.90 12.79 -3.90
C VAL A 29 -9.28 11.53 -3.33
N ILE A 30 -9.21 11.42 -2.00
CA ILE A 30 -8.68 10.23 -1.30
C ILE A 30 -9.49 8.99 -1.64
N SER A 31 -10.82 9.08 -1.59
CA SER A 31 -11.71 7.95 -1.90
C SER A 31 -11.54 7.45 -3.33
N ASN A 32 -11.36 8.36 -4.28
CA ASN A 32 -11.13 8.01 -5.68
C ASN A 32 -9.73 7.38 -5.89
N ASP A 33 -8.71 7.92 -5.24
CA ASP A 33 -7.35 7.37 -5.28
C ASP A 33 -7.30 5.95 -4.70
N MET A 34 -8.01 5.73 -3.58
CA MET A 34 -8.13 4.39 -2.98
C MET A 34 -8.84 3.40 -3.89
N LYS A 35 -9.93 3.81 -4.57
CA LYS A 35 -10.61 2.94 -5.56
C LYS A 35 -9.69 2.54 -6.71
N LYS A 36 -8.88 3.48 -7.22
CA LYS A 36 -7.89 3.19 -8.27
C LYS A 36 -6.86 2.20 -7.78
N HIS A 37 -6.33 2.41 -6.57
CA HIS A 37 -5.35 1.50 -5.97
C HIS A 37 -5.90 0.09 -5.75
N GLU A 38 -7.12 -0.03 -5.24
CA GLU A 38 -7.82 -1.30 -5.08
C GLU A 38 -8.02 -2.01 -6.43
N LEU A 39 -8.37 -1.27 -7.48
CA LEU A 39 -8.48 -1.81 -8.83
C LEU A 39 -7.14 -2.35 -9.37
N GLU A 40 -6.04 -1.63 -9.16
CA GLU A 40 -4.69 -2.08 -9.55
C GLU A 40 -4.31 -3.39 -8.84
N ILE A 41 -4.57 -3.48 -7.54
CA ILE A 41 -4.36 -4.70 -6.74
C ILE A 41 -5.21 -5.86 -7.29
N ASN A 42 -6.49 -5.63 -7.51
CA ASN A 42 -7.41 -6.64 -8.03
C ASN A 42 -6.99 -7.14 -9.42
N ASN A 43 -6.46 -6.25 -10.27
CA ASN A 43 -5.91 -6.65 -11.58
C ASN A 43 -4.69 -7.59 -11.46
N VAL A 44 -3.86 -7.42 -10.43
CA VAL A 44 -2.76 -8.38 -10.17
C VAL A 44 -3.30 -9.70 -9.67
N ILE A 45 -4.24 -9.69 -8.73
CA ILE A 45 -4.87 -10.90 -8.17
C ILE A 45 -5.58 -11.71 -9.25
N ALA A 46 -6.27 -11.03 -10.18
CA ALA A 46 -6.98 -11.66 -11.30
C ALA A 46 -6.06 -12.46 -12.25
N LYS A 47 -4.76 -12.13 -12.31
CA LYS A 47 -3.77 -12.86 -13.10
C LYS A 47 -3.45 -14.25 -12.54
N LYS A 48 -3.87 -14.56 -11.31
CA LYS A 48 -3.64 -15.86 -10.64
C LYS A 48 -2.18 -16.30 -10.65
N LEU A 49 -1.26 -15.36 -10.47
CA LEU A 49 0.18 -15.61 -10.47
C LEU A 49 0.58 -16.62 -9.38
N HIS A 50 1.82 -17.08 -9.46
CA HIS A 50 2.45 -17.80 -8.35
C HIS A 50 2.40 -16.91 -7.09
N PRO A 51 2.08 -17.43 -5.87
CA PRO A 51 1.95 -16.59 -4.68
C PRO A 51 3.12 -15.65 -4.42
N ILE A 52 4.35 -16.09 -4.67
CA ILE A 52 5.56 -15.29 -4.55
C ILE A 52 5.61 -14.17 -5.61
N GLU A 53 5.29 -14.46 -6.87
CA GLU A 53 5.25 -13.46 -7.94
C GLU A 53 4.16 -12.41 -7.73
N GLU A 54 3.04 -12.83 -7.17
CA GLU A 54 1.96 -11.92 -6.82
C GLU A 54 2.40 -10.89 -5.79
N ILE A 55 3.06 -11.32 -4.69
CA ILE A 55 3.60 -10.37 -3.69
C ILE A 55 4.60 -9.41 -4.34
N LEU A 56 5.51 -9.90 -5.18
CA LEU A 56 6.48 -9.05 -5.88
C LEU A 56 5.79 -8.04 -6.80
N SER A 57 4.75 -8.45 -7.51
CA SER A 57 3.96 -7.56 -8.38
C SER A 57 3.21 -6.49 -7.57
N LEU A 58 2.64 -6.85 -6.43
CA LEU A 58 1.97 -5.92 -5.51
C LEU A 58 2.97 -4.94 -4.89
N ASN A 59 4.19 -5.40 -4.59
CA ASN A 59 5.27 -4.54 -4.10
C ASN A 59 5.63 -3.45 -5.12
N VAL A 60 5.69 -3.77 -6.40
CA VAL A 60 5.93 -2.77 -7.46
C VAL A 60 4.85 -1.69 -7.47
N ILE A 61 3.57 -2.06 -7.33
CA ILE A 61 2.46 -1.09 -7.24
C ILE A 61 2.65 -0.18 -6.03
N ALA A 62 2.96 -0.75 -4.86
CA ALA A 62 3.17 0.02 -3.63
C ALA A 62 4.32 1.01 -3.77
N ILE A 63 5.47 0.58 -4.30
CA ILE A 63 6.64 1.44 -4.52
C ILE A 63 6.31 2.57 -5.50
N ASN A 64 5.63 2.28 -6.61
CA ASN A 64 5.26 3.30 -7.59
C ASN A 64 4.30 4.34 -6.99
N LYS A 65 3.32 3.89 -6.21
CA LYS A 65 2.41 4.80 -5.51
C LYS A 65 3.16 5.74 -4.57
N LEU A 66 4.13 5.21 -3.84
CA LEU A 66 4.94 6.00 -2.90
C LEU A 66 5.83 7.03 -3.59
N LYS A 67 6.39 6.70 -4.75
CA LYS A 67 7.18 7.66 -5.55
C LYS A 67 6.35 8.85 -6.03
N THR A 68 5.04 8.67 -6.21
CA THR A 68 4.13 9.73 -6.66
C THR A 68 3.50 10.52 -5.51
N CYS A 69 3.63 10.06 -4.29
CA CYS A 69 3.09 10.72 -3.10
C CYS A 69 4.07 11.76 -2.56
N HIS A 70 3.59 12.97 -2.27
CA HIS A 70 4.43 13.97 -1.59
C HIS A 70 4.76 13.48 -0.17
N PRO A 71 6.01 13.65 0.33
CA PRO A 71 6.42 13.18 1.66
C PRO A 71 5.54 13.70 2.81
N SER A 72 5.04 14.93 2.71
CA SER A 72 4.15 15.52 3.74
C SER A 72 2.71 15.02 3.68
N PHE A 73 2.32 14.24 2.66
CA PHE A 73 0.92 13.87 2.42
C PHE A 73 0.23 13.29 3.66
N GLN A 74 0.86 12.32 4.30
CA GLN A 74 0.27 11.68 5.49
C GLN A 74 0.22 12.61 6.69
N TYR A 75 1.30 13.37 6.91
CA TYR A 75 1.35 14.36 7.99
C TYR A 75 0.26 15.41 7.82
N ASP A 76 0.12 15.99 6.62
CA ASP A 76 -0.87 17.00 6.32
C ASP A 76 -2.29 16.44 6.44
N LEU A 77 -2.49 15.20 5.96
CA LEU A 77 -3.78 14.54 6.06
C LEU A 77 -4.18 14.28 7.52
N LYS A 78 -3.26 13.76 8.34
CA LYS A 78 -3.49 13.55 9.77
C LYS A 78 -3.79 14.85 10.49
N LYS A 79 -3.02 15.89 10.23
CA LYS A 79 -3.09 17.17 10.93
C LYS A 79 -4.33 17.98 10.56
N TYR A 80 -4.64 18.07 9.26
CA TYR A 80 -5.67 18.99 8.75
C TYR A 80 -6.98 18.29 8.40
N TYR A 81 -6.97 16.96 8.17
CA TYR A 81 -8.13 16.17 7.73
C TYR A 81 -8.23 14.84 8.47
N PRO A 82 -8.31 14.84 9.83
CA PRO A 82 -8.23 13.62 10.64
C PRO A 82 -9.32 12.59 10.31
N GLN A 83 -10.52 13.04 9.92
CA GLN A 83 -11.59 12.12 9.50
C GLN A 83 -11.25 11.39 8.18
N SER A 84 -10.74 12.13 7.19
CA SER A 84 -10.30 11.55 5.91
C SER A 84 -9.12 10.61 6.12
N TRP A 85 -8.20 10.97 7.03
CA TRP A 85 -7.10 10.11 7.44
C TRP A 85 -7.60 8.79 8.04
N SER A 86 -8.52 8.84 9.00
CA SER A 86 -9.06 7.65 9.66
C SER A 86 -9.70 6.68 8.65
N ILE A 87 -10.44 7.20 7.67
CA ILE A 87 -11.04 6.38 6.61
C ILE A 87 -9.96 5.76 5.73
N PHE A 88 -8.96 6.55 5.33
CA PHE A 88 -7.84 6.10 4.51
C PHE A 88 -7.05 4.99 5.21
N ASP A 89 -6.60 5.23 6.44
CA ASP A 89 -5.80 4.31 7.24
C ASP A 89 -6.50 2.97 7.46
N LYS A 90 -7.76 3.02 7.92
CA LYS A 90 -8.57 1.82 8.15
C LYS A 90 -8.74 0.98 6.89
N LYS A 91 -9.09 1.60 5.77
CA LYS A 91 -9.29 0.88 4.50
C LYS A 91 -7.98 0.30 3.96
N ASN A 92 -6.88 1.06 4.05
CA ASN A 92 -5.58 0.60 3.57
C ASN A 92 -5.07 -0.61 4.37
N LYS A 93 -5.19 -0.56 5.71
CA LYS A 93 -4.85 -1.69 6.58
C LYS A 93 -5.72 -2.91 6.30
N GLN A 94 -7.02 -2.71 6.12
CA GLN A 94 -7.96 -3.79 5.82
C GLN A 94 -7.62 -4.44 4.47
N LEU A 95 -7.39 -3.67 3.43
CA LEU A 95 -7.02 -4.18 2.10
C LEU A 95 -5.70 -4.97 2.16
N THR A 96 -4.68 -4.42 2.81
CA THR A 96 -3.39 -5.10 2.97
C THR A 96 -3.54 -6.43 3.72
N TYR A 97 -4.35 -6.45 4.78
CA TYR A 97 -4.64 -7.67 5.53
C TYR A 97 -5.35 -8.72 4.67
N GLU A 98 -6.42 -8.35 3.97
CA GLU A 98 -7.21 -9.26 3.14
C GLU A 98 -6.40 -9.88 1.99
N VAL A 99 -5.61 -9.06 1.33
CA VAL A 99 -4.72 -9.52 0.25
C VAL A 99 -3.64 -10.46 0.79
N SER A 100 -3.02 -10.09 1.91
CA SER A 100 -1.97 -10.89 2.55
C SER A 100 -2.49 -12.26 2.99
N ILE A 101 -3.64 -12.33 3.69
CA ILE A 101 -4.18 -13.59 4.20
C ILE A 101 -4.56 -14.55 3.07
N GLN A 102 -5.13 -14.04 1.98
CA GLN A 102 -5.48 -14.85 0.82
C GLN A 102 -4.23 -15.39 0.12
N ASN A 103 -3.20 -14.57 -0.03
CA ASN A 103 -1.93 -14.96 -0.60
C ASN A 103 -1.25 -16.04 0.26
N LEU A 104 -1.18 -15.84 1.59
CA LEU A 104 -0.58 -16.81 2.53
C LEU A 104 -1.30 -18.16 2.48
N LYS A 105 -2.64 -18.18 2.53
CA LYS A 105 -3.43 -19.42 2.44
C LYS A 105 -3.16 -20.16 1.12
N ARG A 106 -3.06 -19.45 0.00
CA ARG A 106 -2.72 -20.05 -1.29
C ARG A 106 -1.29 -20.56 -1.34
N GLY A 107 -0.33 -19.81 -0.81
CA GLY A 107 1.08 -20.20 -0.80
C GLY A 107 1.36 -21.43 0.08
N ILE A 108 0.69 -21.55 1.22
CA ILE A 108 0.73 -22.76 2.07
C ILE A 108 0.12 -23.95 1.30
N LYS A 109 -1.05 -23.77 0.71
CA LYS A 109 -1.69 -24.82 -0.10
C LYS A 109 -0.84 -25.25 -1.30
N LYS A 110 -0.12 -24.33 -1.92
CA LYS A 110 0.78 -24.59 -3.06
C LYS A 110 2.11 -25.21 -2.63
N GLY A 111 2.43 -25.20 -1.34
CA GLY A 111 3.67 -25.77 -0.81
C GLY A 111 4.91 -24.89 -1.00
N CYS A 112 4.75 -23.58 -1.23
CA CYS A 112 5.85 -22.63 -1.31
C CYS A 112 6.06 -21.81 -0.03
N TYR A 113 5.10 -21.83 0.89
CA TYR A 113 5.20 -21.20 2.21
C TYR A 113 5.21 -22.27 3.32
N ARG A 114 5.77 -21.90 4.44
CA ARG A 114 5.86 -22.76 5.62
C ARG A 114 4.46 -23.11 6.14
N LYS A 115 4.25 -24.38 6.50
CA LYS A 115 2.92 -24.87 6.94
C LYS A 115 2.57 -24.48 8.36
N GLU A 116 3.59 -24.22 9.18
CA GLU A 116 3.46 -23.92 10.61
C GLU A 116 3.10 -22.46 10.91
N ILE A 117 3.15 -21.55 9.92
CA ILE A 117 2.76 -20.16 10.13
C ILE A 117 1.24 -20.02 10.26
N ASN A 118 0.81 -19.13 11.13
CA ASN A 118 -0.59 -18.74 11.23
C ASN A 118 -0.87 -17.59 10.27
N PRO A 119 -1.67 -17.79 9.18
CA PRO A 119 -1.94 -16.75 8.19
C PRO A 119 -2.60 -15.50 8.76
N GLU A 120 -3.51 -15.64 9.73
CA GLU A 120 -4.21 -14.52 10.35
C GLU A 120 -3.22 -13.61 11.12
N ILE A 121 -2.36 -14.22 11.93
CA ILE A 121 -1.37 -13.48 12.73
C ILE A 121 -0.35 -12.82 11.81
N ILE A 122 0.22 -13.57 10.86
CA ILE A 122 1.24 -13.03 9.94
C ILE A 122 0.69 -11.90 9.07
N SER A 123 -0.55 -12.04 8.55
CA SER A 123 -1.19 -10.97 7.78
C SER A 123 -1.42 -9.71 8.61
N LYS A 124 -1.81 -9.86 9.88
CA LYS A 124 -1.99 -8.73 10.78
C LYS A 124 -0.67 -8.03 11.07
N ILE A 125 0.37 -8.78 11.41
CA ILE A 125 1.72 -8.24 11.62
C ILE A 125 2.22 -7.51 10.37
N PHE A 126 2.00 -8.09 9.18
CA PHE A 126 2.43 -7.50 7.92
C PHE A 126 1.72 -6.18 7.63
N SER A 127 0.39 -6.12 7.82
CA SER A 127 -0.38 -4.88 7.61
C SER A 127 0.08 -3.74 8.52
N GLU A 128 0.43 -4.03 9.78
CA GLU A 128 0.95 -3.02 10.71
C GLU A 128 2.40 -2.60 10.37
N LYS A 129 3.23 -3.54 9.90
CA LYS A 129 4.60 -3.22 9.44
C LYS A 129 4.59 -2.32 8.20
N VAL A 130 3.69 -2.57 7.25
CA VAL A 130 3.50 -1.70 6.08
C VAL A 130 3.14 -0.29 6.54
N ASP A 131 2.17 -0.15 7.44
CA ASP A 131 1.78 1.15 7.99
C ASP A 131 2.94 1.84 8.73
N LEU A 132 3.71 1.10 9.52
CA LEU A 132 4.89 1.64 10.22
C LEU A 132 5.90 2.23 9.23
N VAL A 133 6.18 1.55 8.12
CA VAL A 133 7.13 2.05 7.10
C VAL A 133 6.62 3.35 6.49
N PHE A 134 5.33 3.46 6.19
CA PHE A 134 4.74 4.72 5.74
C PHE A 134 4.89 5.86 6.77
N ASN A 135 4.80 5.53 8.06
CA ASN A 135 4.96 6.51 9.13
C ASN A 135 6.44 6.91 9.36
N LEU A 136 7.39 6.00 9.11
CA LEU A 136 8.83 6.27 9.26
C LEU A 136 9.36 7.30 8.26
N ILE A 137 8.69 7.48 7.10
CA ILE A 137 9.06 8.52 6.13
C ILE A 137 8.84 9.92 6.70
N ALA A 138 7.89 10.08 7.62
CA ALA A 138 7.66 11.33 8.31
C ALA A 138 8.74 11.62 9.38
N PHE A 139 9.63 10.67 9.67
CA PHE A 139 10.76 10.86 10.56
C PHE A 139 12.02 11.11 9.74
N GLU A 140 12.56 12.30 9.80
CA GLU A 140 13.80 12.76 9.13
C GLU A 140 15.08 11.96 9.50
N ALA A 141 14.95 10.92 10.31
CA ALA A 141 16.05 10.17 10.90
C ALA A 141 16.66 9.08 9.99
N ILE A 142 16.07 8.78 8.82
CA ILE A 142 16.56 7.70 7.96
C ILE A 142 17.13 8.30 6.67
N THR A 143 18.45 8.17 6.49
CA THR A 143 19.19 8.64 5.29
C THR A 143 19.01 7.74 4.06
N VAL A 144 18.23 6.64 4.19
CA VAL A 144 17.95 5.68 3.11
C VAL A 144 16.66 6.04 2.36
N SER A 145 16.60 5.66 1.08
CA SER A 145 15.41 5.92 0.29
C SER A 145 14.23 5.06 0.80
N PHE A 146 13.03 5.62 0.71
CA PHE A 146 11.81 4.87 1.05
C PHE A 146 11.67 3.56 0.27
N SER A 147 12.03 3.60 -1.01
CA SER A 147 12.02 2.40 -1.86
C SER A 147 12.89 1.28 -1.28
N ASP A 148 14.02 1.63 -0.68
CA ASP A 148 14.94 0.63 -0.10
C ASP A 148 14.40 0.09 1.22
N VAL A 149 13.82 0.95 2.07
CA VAL A 149 13.14 0.50 3.30
C VAL A 149 11.99 -0.47 2.97
N PHE A 150 11.20 -0.14 1.95
CA PHE A 150 10.06 -0.99 1.57
C PHE A 150 10.50 -2.31 0.93
N LYS A 151 11.55 -2.28 0.09
CA LYS A 151 12.17 -3.50 -0.45
C LYS A 151 12.68 -4.41 0.66
N GLU A 152 13.35 -3.84 1.67
CA GLU A 152 13.89 -4.61 2.79
C GLU A 152 12.75 -5.19 3.66
N LEU A 153 11.67 -4.43 3.89
CA LEU A 153 10.48 -4.96 4.54
C LEU A 153 9.92 -6.18 3.81
N ILE A 154 9.79 -6.12 2.48
CA ILE A 154 9.28 -7.23 1.68
C ILE A 154 10.26 -8.41 1.71
N ASN A 155 11.55 -8.16 1.57
CA ASN A 155 12.58 -9.20 1.64
C ASN A 155 12.53 -9.94 2.97
N HIS A 156 12.50 -9.19 4.07
CA HIS A 156 12.37 -9.75 5.42
C HIS A 156 11.07 -10.56 5.60
N HIS A 157 9.96 -10.05 5.08
CA HIS A 157 8.67 -10.76 5.13
C HIS A 157 8.74 -12.06 4.33
N MET A 158 9.20 -12.01 3.09
CA MET A 158 9.30 -13.16 2.21
C MET A 158 10.19 -14.26 2.82
N LEU A 159 11.40 -13.91 3.26
CA LEU A 159 12.32 -14.87 3.88
C LEU A 159 11.76 -15.47 5.18
N GLY A 160 10.86 -14.76 5.86
CA GLY A 160 10.16 -15.25 7.05
C GLY A 160 9.02 -16.22 6.77
N ILE A 161 8.41 -16.20 5.58
CA ILE A 161 7.23 -17.01 5.26
C ILE A 161 7.49 -18.18 4.30
N VAL A 162 8.51 -18.08 3.42
CA VAL A 162 8.83 -19.14 2.46
C VAL A 162 9.45 -20.35 3.14
N ASN A 163 9.17 -21.55 2.60
CA ASN A 163 9.92 -22.76 2.89
C ASN A 163 11.17 -22.86 2.02
N GLU A 164 11.91 -23.96 2.03
CA GLU A 164 13.15 -24.14 1.26
C GLU A 164 12.94 -23.98 -0.26
N ASP A 165 11.90 -24.59 -0.81
CA ASP A 165 11.60 -24.53 -2.25
C ASP A 165 11.12 -23.12 -2.64
N GLY A 166 10.26 -22.53 -1.84
CA GLY A 166 9.83 -21.15 -2.01
C GLY A 166 10.99 -20.16 -1.92
N ARG A 167 11.98 -20.40 -1.03
CA ARG A 167 13.17 -19.58 -0.91
C ARG A 167 14.04 -19.64 -2.17
N LYS A 168 14.29 -20.83 -2.71
CA LYS A 168 15.02 -21.00 -3.95
C LYS A 168 14.32 -20.25 -5.10
N TYR A 169 13.01 -20.41 -5.20
CA TYR A 169 12.20 -19.73 -6.23
C TYR A 169 12.26 -18.21 -6.08
N TYR A 170 12.06 -17.68 -4.87
CA TYR A 170 12.12 -16.25 -4.58
C TYR A 170 13.48 -15.64 -4.96
N LEU A 171 14.59 -16.25 -4.51
CA LEU A 171 15.94 -15.75 -4.80
C LEU A 171 16.27 -15.80 -6.30
N ASN A 172 15.74 -16.76 -7.04
CA ASN A 172 15.91 -16.81 -8.51
C ASN A 172 15.16 -15.68 -9.23
N LEU A 173 14.01 -15.24 -8.71
CA LEU A 173 13.28 -14.10 -9.27
C LEU A 173 14.00 -12.77 -9.05
N GLN A 174 14.74 -12.63 -7.95
CA GLN A 174 15.50 -11.41 -7.65
C GLN A 174 16.78 -11.21 -8.51
N LYS A 175 17.25 -12.27 -9.18
CA LYS A 175 18.43 -12.21 -10.05
C LYS A 175 18.12 -11.74 -11.47
N LYS A 176 16.85 -11.63 -11.83
CA LYS A 176 16.36 -11.17 -13.14
C LYS A 176 16.04 -9.68 -13.12
#